data_8cce8f024755b708904130825ee8794a
#
_entry.id   8cce8f024755b708904130825ee8794a
#
_cell.length_a   1.000
_cell.length_b   1.000
_cell.length_c   1.000
_cell.angle_alpha   90.00
_cell.angle_beta   90.00
_cell.angle_gamma   90.00
#
_symmetry.space_group_name_H-M   'P 1'
#
loop_
_entity.id
_entity.type
_entity.pdbx_description
1 polymer ?
#
loop_
_entity_poly.entity_id
_entity_poly.type
_entity_poly.pdbx_seq_one_letter_code
_entity_poly.pdbx_strand_id
1 'polypeptide(L)'
;MSSSQASDSTDLHAVVVGGVAFGDRSRVVRLLTGEHGCIPLWVPNASKQKALWHPMASLEVSDLKPRKGRGLWNARECRRADKQLQLRRDPARSAVAFFLAEVLACSLEEGAPTPEVHALAVHALRWLEDEIRVPWIHVKFMAHLVDALGMMPLLPEDPNWRMDVNTGEFVPQEHAPKTALEQTVVAGMRQIPGMEFAQLDSLNWSLDMRKALVLGAHRHIQSQLGKTRELKSYDVLEALFA
;
A
#
# COMPACT_ATOMS: atom_id res chain seq x y z
N MET A 1 -16.81 37.22 30.86
CA MET A 1 -15.97 36.06 31.06
C MET A 1 -16.32 35.04 29.95
N SER A 2 -15.62 35.18 28.83
CA SER A 2 -15.84 34.31 27.66
C SER A 2 -14.84 33.15 27.78
N SER A 3 -15.33 31.96 28.12
CA SER A 3 -14.56 30.72 28.05
C SER A 3 -14.37 30.35 26.60
N SER A 4 -13.17 30.61 26.08
CA SER A 4 -12.66 30.05 24.85
C SER A 4 -12.62 28.53 25.00
N GLN A 5 -13.59 27.84 24.44
CA GLN A 5 -13.46 26.39 24.18
C GLN A 5 -12.38 26.24 23.11
N ALA A 6 -11.17 25.89 23.56
CA ALA A 6 -10.17 25.29 22.69
C ALA A 6 -10.79 23.97 22.17
N SER A 7 -11.22 23.96 20.93
CA SER A 7 -11.56 22.72 20.24
C SER A 7 -10.26 21.90 20.18
N ASP A 8 -10.22 20.79 20.89
CA ASP A 8 -9.21 19.76 20.76
C ASP A 8 -9.24 19.29 19.30
N SER A 9 -8.47 19.96 18.44
CA SER A 9 -8.28 19.50 17.06
C SER A 9 -7.29 18.36 17.10
N THR A 10 -7.78 17.14 17.22
CA THR A 10 -6.97 15.94 17.15
C THR A 10 -6.33 15.90 15.77
N ASP A 11 -5.01 16.04 15.73
CA ASP A 11 -4.24 15.88 14.49
C ASP A 11 -4.34 14.40 14.07
N LEU A 12 -4.76 14.14 12.85
CA LEU A 12 -4.91 12.81 12.29
C LEU A 12 -3.67 12.46 11.47
N HIS A 13 -3.14 11.24 11.68
CA HIS A 13 -2.06 10.73 10.84
C HIS A 13 -2.62 10.19 9.52
N ALA A 14 -1.98 10.58 8.41
CA ALA A 14 -2.35 10.15 7.07
C ALA A 14 -1.12 9.80 6.21
N VAL A 15 -1.31 8.87 5.27
CA VAL A 15 -0.31 8.49 4.28
C VAL A 15 -0.82 8.84 2.88
N VAL A 16 0.02 9.51 2.06
CA VAL A 16 -0.32 9.84 0.67
C VAL A 16 -0.22 8.59 -0.19
N VAL A 17 -1.34 8.16 -0.78
CA VAL A 17 -1.38 7.00 -1.69
C VAL A 17 -1.52 7.38 -3.16
N GLY A 18 -1.64 8.67 -3.47
CA GLY A 18 -1.70 9.15 -4.84
C GLY A 18 -2.36 10.51 -4.96
N GLY A 19 -2.64 10.93 -6.19
CA GLY A 19 -3.38 12.16 -6.44
C GLY A 19 -3.33 12.58 -7.90
N VAL A 20 -4.33 13.37 -8.29
CA VAL A 20 -4.48 13.91 -9.64
C VAL A 20 -4.44 15.42 -9.64
N ALA A 21 -3.88 16.02 -10.69
CA ALA A 21 -3.97 17.45 -10.90
C ALA A 21 -5.43 17.87 -11.16
N PHE A 22 -5.82 19.00 -10.63
CA PHE A 22 -7.13 19.59 -10.86
C PHE A 22 -6.97 21.06 -11.23
N GLY A 23 -7.01 21.34 -12.53
CA GLY A 23 -6.64 22.65 -13.07
C GLY A 23 -5.16 22.98 -12.84
N ASP A 24 -4.79 24.25 -12.98
CA ASP A 24 -3.38 24.69 -13.03
C ASP A 24 -2.68 24.69 -11.66
N ARG A 25 -3.42 24.83 -10.57
CA ARG A 25 -2.84 25.10 -9.24
C ARG A 25 -3.27 24.14 -8.15
N SER A 26 -4.35 23.39 -8.36
CA SER A 26 -4.94 22.52 -7.33
C SER A 26 -4.69 21.05 -7.62
N ARG A 27 -4.84 20.23 -6.60
CA ARG A 27 -4.81 18.74 -6.71
C ARG A 27 -5.91 18.15 -5.88
N VAL A 28 -6.35 16.96 -6.26
CA VAL A 28 -7.04 16.03 -5.37
C VAL A 28 -6.01 14.97 -4.96
N VAL A 29 -5.67 14.95 -3.69
CA VAL A 29 -4.70 14.01 -3.10
C VAL A 29 -5.47 12.91 -2.39
N ARG A 30 -5.14 11.64 -2.66
CA ARG A 30 -5.72 10.51 -1.95
C ARG A 30 -4.90 10.24 -0.70
N LEU A 31 -5.54 10.34 0.45
CA LEU A 31 -4.95 10.08 1.76
C LEU A 31 -5.52 8.79 2.33
N LEU A 32 -4.65 7.93 2.83
CA LEU A 32 -5.03 6.79 3.65
C LEU A 32 -4.96 7.20 5.12
N THR A 33 -6.06 7.05 5.83
CA THR A 33 -6.22 7.30 7.26
C THR A 33 -6.78 6.07 7.95
N GLY A 34 -6.53 5.91 9.24
CA GLY A 34 -7.08 4.77 10.01
C GLY A 34 -8.59 4.87 10.20
N GLU A 35 -9.10 6.08 10.47
CA GLU A 35 -10.50 6.31 10.86
C GLU A 35 -11.45 6.44 9.67
N HIS A 36 -10.99 7.09 8.59
CA HIS A 36 -11.83 7.40 7.43
C HIS A 36 -11.45 6.59 6.18
N GLY A 37 -10.49 5.66 6.29
CA GLY A 37 -9.98 4.89 5.16
C GLY A 37 -9.30 5.78 4.12
N CYS A 38 -9.47 5.45 2.84
CA CYS A 38 -8.91 6.22 1.73
C CYS A 38 -9.85 7.37 1.36
N ILE A 39 -9.38 8.62 1.48
CA ILE A 39 -10.19 9.83 1.24
C ILE A 39 -9.57 10.76 0.21
N PRO A 40 -10.36 11.41 -0.65
CA PRO A 40 -9.89 12.42 -1.59
C PRO A 40 -9.84 13.81 -0.93
N LEU A 41 -8.64 14.29 -0.62
CA LEU A 41 -8.41 15.63 -0.07
C LEU A 41 -8.26 16.65 -1.20
N TRP A 42 -9.04 17.73 -1.14
CA TRP A 42 -8.84 18.89 -1.99
C TRP A 42 -7.70 19.78 -1.49
N VAL A 43 -6.69 20.00 -2.32
CA VAL A 43 -5.51 20.81 -2.00
C VAL A 43 -5.43 21.99 -2.96
N PRO A 44 -5.82 23.21 -2.54
CA PRO A 44 -5.63 24.42 -3.34
C PRO A 44 -4.15 24.81 -3.34
N ASN A 45 -3.65 25.39 -4.44
CA ASN A 45 -2.26 25.84 -4.57
C ASN A 45 -1.20 24.76 -4.22
N ALA A 46 -1.47 23.51 -4.54
CA ALA A 46 -0.60 22.35 -4.23
C ALA A 46 0.82 22.50 -4.78
N SER A 47 1.02 23.33 -5.81
CA SER A 47 2.33 23.63 -6.39
C SER A 47 3.32 24.27 -5.42
N LYS A 48 2.83 25.00 -4.40
CA LYS A 48 3.68 25.63 -3.36
C LYS A 48 4.28 24.63 -2.38
N GLN A 49 3.68 23.45 -2.25
CA GLN A 49 4.05 22.41 -1.27
C GLN A 49 4.20 21.03 -1.92
N LYS A 50 4.71 20.97 -3.16
CA LYS A 50 4.84 19.71 -3.93
C LYS A 50 5.48 18.56 -3.12
N ALA A 51 6.43 18.90 -2.27
CA ALA A 51 7.14 17.91 -1.45
C ALA A 51 6.28 17.23 -0.38
N LEU A 52 5.08 17.73 -0.04
CA LEU A 52 4.15 17.05 0.86
C LEU A 52 3.35 15.95 0.15
N TRP A 53 3.17 16.06 -1.16
CA TRP A 53 2.20 15.25 -1.90
C TRP A 53 2.84 14.13 -2.71
N HIS A 54 4.05 13.70 -2.34
CA HIS A 54 4.67 12.55 -2.99
C HIS A 54 4.09 11.22 -2.43
N PRO A 55 4.08 10.15 -3.22
CA PRO A 55 3.64 8.83 -2.76
C PRO A 55 4.35 8.39 -1.48
N MET A 56 3.62 7.80 -0.56
CA MET A 56 4.08 7.41 0.78
C MET A 56 4.57 8.59 1.65
N ALA A 57 4.18 9.84 1.37
CA ALA A 57 4.43 10.92 2.33
C ALA A 57 3.59 10.69 3.60
N SER A 58 4.24 10.80 4.74
CA SER A 58 3.64 10.72 6.08
C SER A 58 3.25 12.12 6.54
N LEU A 59 1.98 12.31 6.86
CA LEU A 59 1.39 13.62 7.18
C LEU A 59 0.64 13.60 8.49
N GLU A 60 0.71 14.72 9.20
CA GLU A 60 -0.25 15.14 10.21
C GLU A 60 -1.24 16.10 9.58
N VAL A 61 -2.52 15.83 9.76
CA VAL A 61 -3.63 16.56 9.12
C VAL A 61 -4.54 17.10 10.20
N SER A 62 -4.68 18.42 10.26
CA SER A 62 -5.51 19.10 11.25
C SER A 62 -6.87 19.51 10.67
N ASP A 63 -7.91 19.37 11.49
CA ASP A 63 -9.28 19.81 11.19
C ASP A 63 -9.81 19.26 9.86
N LEU A 64 -9.68 17.92 9.70
CA LEU A 64 -10.11 17.19 8.52
C LEU A 64 -11.65 17.10 8.49
N LYS A 65 -12.29 17.60 7.41
CA LYS A 65 -13.75 17.65 7.28
C LYS A 65 -14.24 17.32 5.87
N PRO A 66 -15.38 16.61 5.73
CA PRO A 66 -16.02 16.44 4.45
C PRO A 66 -16.44 17.79 3.84
N ARG A 67 -16.25 17.93 2.55
CA ARG A 67 -16.70 19.10 1.79
C ARG A 67 -18.12 18.88 1.28
N LYS A 68 -19.06 19.74 1.65
CA LYS A 68 -20.47 19.63 1.24
C LYS A 68 -20.62 19.51 -0.29
N GLY A 69 -21.35 18.48 -0.72
CA GLY A 69 -21.83 18.31 -2.10
C GLY A 69 -20.79 17.88 -3.14
N ARG A 70 -19.57 17.46 -2.78
CA ARG A 70 -18.51 17.15 -3.76
C ARG A 70 -17.76 15.83 -3.53
N GLY A 71 -18.10 15.04 -2.52
CA GLY A 71 -17.36 13.81 -2.19
C GLY A 71 -15.88 14.02 -1.85
N LEU A 72 -15.45 15.26 -1.60
CA LEU A 72 -14.08 15.65 -1.29
C LEU A 72 -13.97 16.03 0.18
N TRP A 73 -12.74 16.04 0.68
CA TRP A 73 -12.39 16.49 2.02
C TRP A 73 -11.55 17.77 1.98
N ASN A 74 -11.63 18.57 3.03
CA ASN A 74 -10.77 19.71 3.29
C ASN A 74 -10.01 19.48 4.59
N ALA A 75 -8.81 20.02 4.69
CA ALA A 75 -8.05 20.13 5.92
C ALA A 75 -7.66 21.60 6.14
N ARG A 76 -7.53 22.00 7.39
CA ARG A 76 -7.01 23.33 7.74
C ARG A 76 -5.52 23.40 7.45
N GLU A 77 -4.78 22.37 7.86
CA GLU A 77 -3.35 22.27 7.68
C GLU A 77 -2.93 20.82 7.40
N CYS A 78 -1.90 20.67 6.59
CA CYS A 78 -1.19 19.41 6.39
C CYS A 78 0.31 19.67 6.57
N ARG A 79 0.96 18.93 7.46
CA ARG A 79 2.40 19.03 7.69
C ARG A 79 3.03 17.64 7.65
N ARG A 80 4.35 17.58 7.45
CA ARG A 80 5.05 16.30 7.54
C ARG A 80 5.02 15.77 8.97
N ALA A 81 4.67 14.50 9.12
CA ALA A 81 4.77 13.81 10.39
C ALA A 81 6.23 13.44 10.73
N ASP A 82 7.07 13.18 9.71
CA ASP A 82 8.47 12.80 9.86
C ASP A 82 9.36 13.32 8.71
N LYS A 83 10.68 13.15 8.83
CA LYS A 83 11.64 13.69 7.85
C LYS A 83 11.77 12.85 6.58
N GLN A 84 11.53 11.54 6.64
CA GLN A 84 11.65 10.59 5.53
C GLN A 84 12.93 10.82 4.68
N LEU A 85 14.09 10.79 5.32
CA LEU A 85 15.34 11.21 4.68
C LEU A 85 15.85 10.18 3.69
N GLN A 86 15.82 8.89 4.05
CA GLN A 86 16.31 7.80 3.19
C GLN A 86 15.40 7.60 2.00
N LEU A 87 14.08 7.60 2.24
CA LEU A 87 13.08 7.51 1.18
C LEU A 87 13.31 8.55 0.07
N ARG A 88 13.76 9.76 0.42
CA ARG A 88 13.94 10.87 -0.53
C ARG A 88 15.30 10.89 -1.22
N ARG A 89 16.30 10.21 -0.66
CA ARG A 89 17.68 10.21 -1.17
C ARG A 89 18.02 8.98 -1.99
N ASP A 90 17.38 7.86 -1.69
CA ASP A 90 17.64 6.58 -2.33
C ASP A 90 16.60 6.31 -3.44
N PRO A 91 17.02 6.23 -4.71
CA PRO A 91 16.11 5.94 -5.82
C PRO A 91 15.39 4.59 -5.70
N ALA A 92 16.05 3.55 -5.14
CA ALA A 92 15.44 2.25 -4.96
C ALA A 92 14.31 2.31 -3.92
N ARG A 93 14.52 3.00 -2.80
CA ARG A 93 13.47 3.23 -1.78
C ARG A 93 12.33 4.06 -2.34
N SER A 94 12.64 5.09 -3.13
CA SER A 94 11.62 5.89 -3.82
C SER A 94 10.78 5.05 -4.77
N ALA A 95 11.39 4.17 -5.56
CA ALA A 95 10.67 3.27 -6.47
C ALA A 95 9.76 2.29 -5.69
N VAL A 96 10.26 1.71 -4.59
CA VAL A 96 9.42 0.88 -3.70
C VAL A 96 8.25 1.70 -3.16
N ALA A 97 8.47 2.92 -2.69
CA ALA A 97 7.40 3.78 -2.17
C ALA A 97 6.33 4.09 -3.22
N PHE A 98 6.72 4.35 -4.48
CA PHE A 98 5.78 4.52 -5.59
C PHE A 98 4.95 3.27 -5.80
N PHE A 99 5.58 2.09 -5.78
CA PHE A 99 4.89 0.82 -5.90
C PHE A 99 3.90 0.59 -4.76
N LEU A 100 4.30 0.78 -3.49
CA LEU A 100 3.41 0.61 -2.33
C LEU A 100 2.20 1.54 -2.41
N ALA A 101 2.41 2.80 -2.77
CA ALA A 101 1.33 3.76 -2.93
C ALA A 101 0.37 3.37 -4.07
N GLU A 102 0.87 2.87 -5.20
CA GLU A 102 0.04 2.41 -6.31
C GLU A 102 -0.79 1.18 -5.91
N VAL A 103 -0.18 0.21 -5.25
CA VAL A 103 -0.89 -0.98 -4.72
C VAL A 103 -2.01 -0.56 -3.76
N LEU A 104 -1.74 0.31 -2.80
CA LEU A 104 -2.75 0.82 -1.88
C LEU A 104 -3.87 1.55 -2.63
N ALA A 105 -3.52 2.41 -3.61
CA ALA A 105 -4.50 3.12 -4.42
C ALA A 105 -5.39 2.19 -5.27
N CYS A 106 -4.88 1.02 -5.66
CA CYS A 106 -5.63 0.01 -6.40
C CYS A 106 -6.49 -0.88 -5.49
N SER A 107 -6.05 -1.13 -4.25
CA SER A 107 -6.67 -2.10 -3.33
C SER A 107 -7.72 -1.50 -2.42
N LEU A 108 -7.73 -0.17 -2.22
CA LEU A 108 -8.62 0.47 -1.27
C LEU A 108 -9.85 1.09 -1.94
N GLU A 109 -10.97 1.06 -1.22
CA GLU A 109 -12.18 1.79 -1.54
C GLU A 109 -12.22 3.13 -0.80
N GLU A 110 -12.91 4.11 -1.38
CA GLU A 110 -13.04 5.42 -0.74
C GLU A 110 -14.03 5.35 0.41
N GLY A 111 -13.63 5.93 1.56
CA GLY A 111 -14.51 6.10 2.72
C GLY A 111 -14.73 4.84 3.57
N ALA A 112 -14.14 3.70 3.22
CA ALA A 112 -14.20 2.51 4.06
C ALA A 112 -13.01 2.50 5.05
N PRO A 113 -13.23 2.57 6.37
CA PRO A 113 -12.16 2.49 7.37
C PRO A 113 -11.35 1.19 7.21
N THR A 114 -10.05 1.31 7.22
CA THR A 114 -9.11 0.19 7.09
C THR A 114 -7.92 0.40 8.03
N PRO A 115 -8.13 0.34 9.37
CA PRO A 115 -7.08 0.64 10.34
C PRO A 115 -5.88 -0.30 10.24
N GLU A 116 -6.08 -1.57 9.89
CA GLU A 116 -5.01 -2.56 9.70
C GLU A 116 -4.14 -2.20 8.51
N VAL A 117 -4.73 -1.78 7.40
CA VAL A 117 -3.99 -1.36 6.20
C VAL A 117 -3.27 -0.03 6.44
N HIS A 118 -3.88 0.91 7.19
CA HIS A 118 -3.20 2.14 7.59
C HIS A 118 -2.00 1.84 8.50
N ALA A 119 -2.15 0.96 9.49
CA ALA A 119 -1.04 0.53 10.36
C ALA A 119 0.09 -0.12 9.53
N LEU A 120 -0.25 -0.99 8.57
CA LEU A 120 0.72 -1.57 7.64
C LEU A 120 1.45 -0.49 6.82
N ALA A 121 0.73 0.51 6.31
CA ALA A 121 1.36 1.60 5.57
C ALA A 121 2.35 2.40 6.44
N VAL A 122 2.01 2.65 7.71
CA VAL A 122 2.90 3.28 8.70
C VAL A 122 4.14 2.42 8.99
N HIS A 123 3.98 1.10 9.13
CA HIS A 123 5.12 0.19 9.29
C HIS A 123 6.01 0.18 8.04
N ALA A 124 5.42 0.17 6.85
CA ALA A 124 6.18 0.21 5.60
C ALA A 124 7.02 1.50 5.46
N LEU A 125 6.55 2.63 6.00
CA LEU A 125 7.35 3.86 6.06
C LEU A 125 8.61 3.69 6.90
N ARG A 126 8.54 2.97 8.03
CA ARG A 126 9.71 2.64 8.84
C ARG A 126 10.66 1.71 8.10
N TRP A 127 10.13 0.68 7.42
CA TRP A 127 10.97 -0.19 6.59
C TRP A 127 11.70 0.59 5.48
N LEU A 128 11.02 1.55 4.86
CA LEU A 128 11.62 2.42 3.84
C LEU A 128 12.71 3.35 4.39
N GLU A 129 12.71 3.66 5.68
CA GLU A 129 13.78 4.45 6.31
C GLU A 129 14.91 3.58 6.85
N ASP A 130 14.62 2.48 7.53
CA ASP A 130 15.56 1.79 8.39
C ASP A 130 16.10 0.47 7.80
N GLU A 131 15.31 -0.22 6.92
CA GLU A 131 15.68 -1.55 6.43
C GLU A 131 16.72 -1.48 5.32
N ILE A 132 17.75 -2.32 5.44
CA ILE A 132 18.84 -2.43 4.44
C ILE A 132 18.49 -3.40 3.30
N ARG A 133 17.57 -4.32 3.51
CA ARG A 133 17.11 -5.32 2.52
C ARG A 133 15.98 -4.76 1.66
N VAL A 134 16.23 -3.64 1.02
CA VAL A 134 15.25 -2.92 0.19
C VAL A 134 14.49 -3.81 -0.79
N PRO A 135 15.13 -4.80 -1.47
CA PRO A 135 14.44 -5.72 -2.39
C PRO A 135 13.37 -6.61 -1.76
N TRP A 136 13.33 -6.72 -0.43
CA TRP A 136 12.32 -7.49 0.27
C TRP A 136 11.13 -6.67 0.77
N ILE A 137 11.25 -5.34 0.83
CA ILE A 137 10.20 -4.48 1.40
C ILE A 137 8.86 -4.66 0.67
N HIS A 138 8.85 -4.61 -0.66
CA HIS A 138 7.63 -4.74 -1.45
C HIS A 138 7.05 -6.16 -1.39
N VAL A 139 7.89 -7.20 -1.32
CA VAL A 139 7.46 -8.60 -1.16
C VAL A 139 6.76 -8.80 0.18
N LYS A 140 7.41 -8.37 1.27
CA LYS A 140 6.85 -8.44 2.62
C LYS A 140 5.57 -7.63 2.75
N PHE A 141 5.55 -6.42 2.18
CA PHE A 141 4.35 -5.57 2.17
C PHE A 141 3.17 -6.26 1.48
N MET A 142 3.37 -6.88 0.31
CA MET A 142 2.30 -7.57 -0.41
C MET A 142 1.73 -8.74 0.39
N ALA A 143 2.58 -9.54 1.05
CA ALA A 143 2.13 -10.62 1.91
C ALA A 143 1.29 -10.11 3.10
N HIS A 144 1.75 -9.04 3.76
CA HIS A 144 0.99 -8.38 4.83
C HIS A 144 -0.33 -7.77 4.34
N LEU A 145 -0.35 -7.20 3.13
CA LEU A 145 -1.55 -6.56 2.60
C LEU A 145 -2.68 -7.57 2.35
N VAL A 146 -2.35 -8.76 1.85
CA VAL A 146 -3.32 -9.86 1.69
C VAL A 146 -3.92 -10.24 3.04
N ASP A 147 -3.10 -10.31 4.08
CA ASP A 147 -3.53 -10.60 5.46
C ASP A 147 -4.39 -9.48 6.04
N ALA A 148 -3.93 -8.23 5.94
CA ALA A 148 -4.63 -7.04 6.45
C ALA A 148 -5.99 -6.80 5.77
N LEU A 149 -6.16 -7.27 4.53
CA LEU A 149 -7.44 -7.24 3.82
C LEU A 149 -8.35 -8.45 4.13
N GLY A 150 -7.88 -9.41 4.96
CA GLY A 150 -8.63 -10.62 5.28
C GLY A 150 -8.77 -11.60 4.09
N MET A 151 -7.85 -11.51 3.12
CA MET A 151 -7.92 -12.28 1.87
C MET A 151 -6.90 -13.44 1.82
N MET A 152 -6.34 -13.85 2.97
CA MET A 152 -5.31 -14.88 3.03
C MET A 152 -5.88 -16.25 2.65
N PRO A 153 -5.40 -16.88 1.56
CA PRO A 153 -5.93 -18.17 1.11
C PRO A 153 -5.55 -19.30 2.08
N LEU A 154 -6.44 -20.29 2.23
CA LEU A 154 -6.20 -21.51 3.00
C LEU A 154 -5.43 -22.50 2.13
N LEU A 155 -4.34 -23.05 2.67
CA LEU A 155 -3.54 -24.07 1.96
C LEU A 155 -4.27 -25.41 1.99
N PRO A 156 -4.34 -26.14 0.86
CA PRO A 156 -4.83 -27.52 0.82
C PRO A 156 -3.76 -28.48 1.36
N GLU A 157 -4.19 -29.70 1.67
CA GLU A 157 -3.27 -30.77 2.12
C GLU A 157 -2.42 -31.33 0.97
N ASP A 158 -3.00 -31.40 -0.25
CA ASP A 158 -2.31 -31.96 -1.43
C ASP A 158 -1.32 -30.94 -2.01
N PRO A 159 0.00 -31.21 -2.04
CA PRO A 159 1.02 -30.31 -2.55
C PRO A 159 0.97 -30.08 -4.06
N ASN A 160 0.26 -30.92 -4.82
CA ASN A 160 0.16 -30.79 -6.28
C ASN A 160 -0.90 -29.78 -6.75
N TRP A 161 -1.62 -29.19 -5.81
CA TRP A 161 -2.62 -28.18 -6.15
C TRP A 161 -1.99 -26.81 -6.33
N ARG A 162 -2.57 -26.01 -7.21
CA ARG A 162 -2.18 -24.63 -7.51
C ARG A 162 -3.31 -23.70 -7.15
N MET A 163 -2.99 -22.51 -6.68
CA MET A 163 -4.00 -21.48 -6.40
C MET A 163 -4.33 -20.70 -7.67
N ASP A 164 -5.58 -20.76 -8.12
CA ASP A 164 -6.08 -19.83 -9.13
C ASP A 164 -6.25 -18.44 -8.48
N VAL A 165 -5.44 -17.48 -8.92
CA VAL A 165 -5.44 -16.12 -8.36
C VAL A 165 -6.75 -15.35 -8.62
N ASN A 166 -7.55 -15.77 -9.61
CA ASN A 166 -8.80 -15.12 -9.94
C ASN A 166 -9.95 -15.54 -9.03
N THR A 167 -9.96 -16.79 -8.60
CA THR A 167 -11.00 -17.31 -7.70
C THR A 167 -10.55 -17.38 -6.25
N GLY A 168 -9.25 -17.49 -6.01
CA GLY A 168 -8.67 -17.79 -4.70
C GLY A 168 -8.76 -19.28 -4.32
N GLU A 169 -9.30 -20.11 -5.22
CA GLU A 169 -9.47 -21.54 -5.01
C GLU A 169 -8.22 -22.31 -5.43
N PHE A 170 -8.02 -23.47 -4.81
CA PHE A 170 -6.99 -24.39 -5.22
C PHE A 170 -7.56 -25.44 -6.15
N VAL A 171 -6.84 -25.72 -7.23
CA VAL A 171 -7.18 -26.71 -8.26
C VAL A 171 -5.98 -27.62 -8.52
N PRO A 172 -6.22 -28.87 -8.97
CA PRO A 172 -5.16 -29.77 -9.40
C PRO A 172 -4.28 -29.12 -10.47
N GLN A 173 -2.98 -29.38 -10.45
CA GLN A 173 -2.01 -28.77 -11.36
C GLN A 173 -2.37 -28.91 -12.85
N GLU A 174 -2.93 -30.06 -13.26
CA GLU A 174 -3.34 -30.33 -14.63
C GLU A 174 -4.50 -29.45 -15.12
N HIS A 175 -5.29 -28.90 -14.20
CA HIS A 175 -6.41 -28.00 -14.50
C HIS A 175 -6.11 -26.52 -14.19
N ALA A 176 -4.93 -26.25 -13.62
CA ALA A 176 -4.58 -24.92 -13.17
C ALA A 176 -4.28 -23.97 -14.34
N PRO A 177 -4.79 -22.72 -14.32
CA PRO A 177 -4.44 -21.73 -15.30
C PRO A 177 -2.94 -21.40 -15.23
N LYS A 178 -2.36 -20.91 -16.33
CA LYS A 178 -0.93 -20.53 -16.38
C LYS A 178 -0.53 -19.47 -15.36
N THR A 179 -1.48 -18.73 -14.85
CA THR A 179 -1.29 -17.69 -13.84
C THR A 179 -1.45 -18.19 -12.41
N ALA A 180 -1.75 -19.49 -12.23
CA ALA A 180 -1.91 -20.06 -10.91
C ALA A 180 -0.58 -20.07 -10.12
N LEU A 181 -0.68 -19.84 -8.82
CA LEU A 181 0.47 -19.82 -7.92
C LEU A 181 0.78 -21.24 -7.39
N GLU A 182 2.07 -21.53 -7.28
CA GLU A 182 2.55 -22.70 -6.56
C GLU A 182 2.27 -22.59 -5.07
N GLN A 183 2.02 -23.73 -4.42
CA GLN A 183 1.78 -23.75 -2.99
C GLN A 183 2.95 -23.16 -2.18
N THR A 184 4.19 -23.36 -2.61
CA THR A 184 5.37 -22.76 -1.98
C THR A 184 5.31 -21.24 -1.95
N VAL A 185 4.79 -20.60 -3.01
CA VAL A 185 4.59 -19.15 -3.07
C VAL A 185 3.46 -18.71 -2.12
N VAL A 186 2.36 -19.47 -2.10
CA VAL A 186 1.23 -19.17 -1.19
C VAL A 186 1.60 -19.43 0.28
N ALA A 187 2.35 -20.49 0.55
CA ALA A 187 2.90 -20.77 1.89
C ALA A 187 3.81 -19.62 2.37
N GLY A 188 4.68 -19.14 1.48
CA GLY A 188 5.50 -17.95 1.77
C GLY A 188 4.68 -16.71 2.02
N MET A 189 3.61 -16.48 1.25
CA MET A 189 2.68 -15.36 1.49
C MET A 189 2.12 -15.39 2.92
N ARG A 190 1.86 -16.58 3.47
CA ARG A 190 1.40 -16.77 4.87
C ARG A 190 2.50 -16.63 5.92
N GLN A 191 3.73 -17.03 5.59
CA GLN A 191 4.86 -17.06 6.54
C GLN A 191 5.61 -15.73 6.63
N ILE A 192 5.81 -15.04 5.51
CA ILE A 192 6.60 -13.81 5.40
C ILE A 192 6.13 -12.71 6.36
N PRO A 193 4.83 -12.50 6.62
CA PRO A 193 4.39 -11.51 7.61
C PRO A 193 5.01 -11.70 9.00
N GLY A 194 5.12 -12.94 9.47
CA GLY A 194 5.70 -13.25 10.78
C GLY A 194 7.23 -13.29 10.83
N MET A 195 7.92 -13.16 9.69
CA MET A 195 9.39 -13.25 9.62
C MET A 195 10.04 -11.87 9.78
N GLU A 196 11.16 -11.83 10.51
CA GLU A 196 12.03 -10.65 10.48
C GLU A 196 12.75 -10.53 9.12
N PHE A 197 13.13 -9.31 8.71
CA PHE A 197 13.83 -9.11 7.43
C PHE A 197 15.12 -9.94 7.31
N ALA A 198 15.85 -10.12 8.42
CA ALA A 198 17.06 -10.93 8.46
C ALA A 198 16.81 -12.43 8.11
N GLN A 199 15.59 -12.91 8.34
CA GLN A 199 15.20 -14.30 8.06
C GLN A 199 14.74 -14.48 6.60
N LEU A 200 14.37 -13.42 5.88
CA LEU A 200 13.86 -13.53 4.51
C LEU A 200 14.91 -14.08 3.54
N ASP A 201 16.18 -13.77 3.77
CA ASP A 201 17.27 -14.28 2.94
C ASP A 201 17.41 -15.81 3.05
N SER A 202 17.00 -16.41 4.19
CA SER A 202 17.02 -17.87 4.40
C SER A 202 15.99 -18.63 3.56
N LEU A 203 14.99 -17.94 3.00
CA LEU A 203 14.02 -18.56 2.09
C LEU A 203 14.66 -19.00 0.77
N ASN A 204 15.83 -18.47 0.41
CA ASN A 204 16.53 -18.75 -0.85
C ASN A 204 15.63 -18.59 -2.10
N TRP A 205 14.71 -17.63 -2.05
CA TRP A 205 13.78 -17.39 -3.13
C TRP A 205 14.44 -16.69 -4.32
N SER A 206 14.24 -17.27 -5.51
CA SER A 206 14.61 -16.62 -6.76
C SER A 206 13.81 -15.33 -6.98
N LEU A 207 14.28 -14.51 -7.91
CA LEU A 207 13.54 -13.32 -8.35
C LEU A 207 12.14 -13.70 -8.88
N ASP A 208 12.05 -14.83 -9.62
CA ASP A 208 10.76 -15.31 -10.16
C ASP A 208 9.76 -15.68 -9.07
N MET A 209 10.20 -16.31 -7.97
CA MET A 209 9.32 -16.61 -6.84
C MET A 209 8.83 -15.34 -6.15
N ARG A 210 9.70 -14.37 -5.94
CA ARG A 210 9.31 -13.05 -5.39
C ARG A 210 8.34 -12.32 -6.30
N LYS A 211 8.61 -12.32 -7.61
CA LYS A 211 7.72 -11.80 -8.65
C LYS A 211 6.36 -12.50 -8.64
N ALA A 212 6.35 -13.83 -8.59
CA ALA A 212 5.12 -14.62 -8.54
C ALA A 212 4.27 -14.24 -7.32
N LEU A 213 4.87 -14.08 -6.12
CA LEU A 213 4.16 -13.61 -4.93
C LEU A 213 3.56 -12.22 -5.16
N VAL A 214 4.36 -11.26 -5.59
CA VAL A 214 3.94 -9.85 -5.71
C VAL A 214 2.80 -9.71 -6.72
N LEU A 215 2.97 -10.24 -7.93
CA LEU A 215 1.95 -10.14 -8.98
C LEU A 215 0.74 -11.02 -8.71
N GLY A 216 0.95 -12.22 -8.13
CA GLY A 216 -0.11 -13.12 -7.75
C GLY A 216 -0.98 -12.55 -6.63
N ALA A 217 -0.37 -12.02 -5.58
CA ALA A 217 -1.08 -11.33 -4.50
C ALA A 217 -1.88 -10.13 -5.03
N HIS A 218 -1.29 -9.33 -5.91
CA HIS A 218 -2.00 -8.21 -6.53
C HIS A 218 -3.23 -8.67 -7.31
N ARG A 219 -3.08 -9.67 -8.20
CA ARG A 219 -4.20 -10.22 -8.99
C ARG A 219 -5.29 -10.80 -8.09
N HIS A 220 -4.89 -11.54 -7.06
CA HIS A 220 -5.83 -12.08 -6.09
C HIS A 220 -6.64 -10.98 -5.41
N ILE A 221 -5.98 -9.93 -4.87
CA ILE A 221 -6.67 -8.77 -4.28
C ILE A 221 -7.62 -8.11 -5.29
N GLN A 222 -7.14 -7.88 -6.53
CA GLN A 222 -7.97 -7.24 -7.57
C GLN A 222 -9.20 -8.08 -7.90
N SER A 223 -9.06 -9.40 -8.00
CA SER A 223 -10.17 -10.31 -8.27
C SER A 223 -11.19 -10.31 -7.14
N GLN A 224 -10.75 -10.41 -5.88
CA GLN A 224 -11.64 -10.37 -4.71
C GLN A 224 -12.42 -9.03 -4.61
N LEU A 225 -11.84 -7.94 -5.10
CA LEU A 225 -12.46 -6.61 -5.15
C LEU A 225 -13.29 -6.37 -6.43
N GLY A 226 -13.36 -7.33 -7.35
CA GLY A 226 -14.02 -7.14 -8.65
C GLY A 226 -13.35 -6.08 -9.53
N LYS A 227 -12.02 -5.90 -9.40
CA LYS A 227 -11.22 -4.90 -10.13
C LYS A 227 -10.20 -5.59 -11.05
N THR A 228 -9.65 -4.83 -12.01
CA THR A 228 -8.64 -5.32 -12.97
C THR A 228 -7.59 -4.25 -13.26
N ARG A 229 -7.00 -3.66 -12.22
CA ARG A 229 -5.99 -2.62 -12.40
C ARG A 229 -4.59 -3.23 -12.44
N GLU A 230 -3.82 -2.88 -13.47
CA GLU A 230 -2.41 -3.26 -13.59
C GLU A 230 -1.51 -2.34 -12.77
N LEU A 231 -0.36 -2.86 -12.34
CA LEU A 231 0.69 -2.13 -11.61
C LEU A 231 1.73 -1.61 -12.59
N LYS A 232 1.71 -0.32 -12.86
CA LYS A 232 2.65 0.34 -13.77
C LYS A 232 4.04 0.53 -13.15
N SER A 233 4.11 0.68 -11.83
CA SER A 233 5.38 0.86 -11.12
C SER A 233 6.18 -0.44 -10.95
N TYR A 234 5.56 -1.61 -11.20
CA TYR A 234 6.25 -2.88 -11.01
C TYR A 234 7.42 -3.06 -11.99
N ASP A 235 7.28 -2.65 -13.25
CA ASP A 235 8.33 -2.74 -14.26
C ASP A 235 9.60 -1.96 -13.85
N VAL A 236 9.41 -0.85 -13.15
CA VAL A 236 10.52 -0.04 -12.61
C VAL A 236 11.22 -0.79 -11.48
N LEU A 237 10.46 -1.46 -10.59
CA LEU A 237 11.05 -2.28 -9.53
C LEU A 237 11.80 -3.47 -10.09
N GLU A 238 11.25 -4.16 -11.07
CA GLU A 238 11.90 -5.29 -11.71
C GLU A 238 13.24 -4.88 -12.31
N ALA A 239 13.28 -3.76 -13.03
CA ALA A 239 14.52 -3.23 -13.61
C ALA A 239 15.59 -2.81 -12.57
N LEU A 240 15.17 -2.42 -11.36
CA LEU A 240 16.08 -2.00 -10.29
C LEU A 240 16.66 -3.18 -9.49
N PHE A 241 15.94 -4.30 -9.41
CA PHE A 241 16.30 -5.44 -8.55
C PHE A 241 16.61 -6.71 -9.35
N ALA A 242 16.68 -6.62 -10.69
CA ALA A 242 17.06 -7.70 -11.61
C ALA A 242 18.54 -8.09 -11.50
#